data_df4e501b7949c58c001eb2e9c27f9661
#
_entry.id   df4e501b7949c58c001eb2e9c27f9661
#
_cell.length_a   1.000
_cell.length_b   1.000
_cell.length_c   1.000
_cell.angle_alpha   90.00
_cell.angle_beta   90.00
_cell.angle_gamma   90.00
#
_symmetry.space_group_name_H-M   'P 1'
#
loop_
_entity.id
_entity.type
_entity.pdbx_description
1 polymer ?
#
loop_
_entity_poly.entity_id
_entity_poly.type
_entity_poly.pdbx_seq_one_letter_code
_entity_poly.pdbx_strand_id
1 'polypeptide(L)'
;MPRLHGILLAFFCCVVCAPLAAADHDPPALRVFAAASLTNVLDELTSRWEKSSGVSVKTSFAASSVLARQIEAGGRVDVFISADQEWMDYLQARDFVNKPTRRNLAGNRLVLIAPADSRIELRIAPGFDLAGALGTRRLATGDPDTVPVGRYARSALLSLGVWDEIQDRLVRADNVRSAMMFVARGEVPLGIVYTTDALVDSKVRVVDTFPENTHPPITYPGATIKGAQGEAIAFLDYLSGSEARDTWKRLGFLEPKR
;
A
#
# COMPACT_ATOMS: atom_id res chain seq x y z
N MET A 1 55.65 51.21 61.06
CA MET A 1 55.37 49.76 60.88
C MET A 1 53.88 49.62 60.61
N PRO A 2 53.43 49.50 59.38
CA PRO A 2 52.00 49.27 59.07
C PRO A 2 51.71 47.78 59.01
N ARG A 3 50.59 47.39 59.60
CA ARG A 3 50.02 46.03 59.60
C ARG A 3 49.23 45.74 58.28
N LEU A 4 49.65 44.73 57.56
CA LEU A 4 48.94 44.22 56.42
C LEU A 4 47.76 43.38 56.92
N HIS A 5 46.51 43.73 56.50
CA HIS A 5 45.31 42.90 56.67
C HIS A 5 45.06 42.15 55.37
N GLY A 6 45.22 40.78 55.42
CA GLY A 6 44.88 39.95 54.31
C GLY A 6 43.35 39.68 54.28
N ILE A 7 42.71 40.04 53.20
CA ILE A 7 41.31 39.72 52.93
C ILE A 7 41.28 38.35 52.20
N LEU A 8 40.71 37.35 52.88
CA LEU A 8 40.45 35.99 52.32
C LEU A 8 39.13 36.03 51.54
N LEU A 9 39.24 36.00 50.22
CA LEU A 9 38.05 35.90 49.33
C LEU A 9 37.65 34.43 49.16
N ALA A 10 36.54 34.01 49.80
CA ALA A 10 35.99 32.68 49.64
C ALA A 10 35.18 32.62 48.31
N PHE A 11 35.69 31.88 47.36
CA PHE A 11 34.98 31.57 46.08
C PHE A 11 33.94 30.48 46.36
N PHE A 12 32.66 30.90 46.38
CA PHE A 12 31.53 29.95 46.50
C PHE A 12 31.20 29.44 45.10
N CYS A 13 31.64 28.25 44.78
CA CYS A 13 31.34 27.57 43.52
C CYS A 13 29.92 27.03 43.56
N CYS A 14 28.92 27.74 43.03
CA CYS A 14 27.57 27.24 42.81
C CYS A 14 27.58 26.21 41.65
N VAL A 15 27.58 24.92 42.01
CA VAL A 15 27.31 23.87 41.04
C VAL A 15 25.81 23.89 40.67
N VAL A 16 25.50 24.51 39.53
CA VAL A 16 24.14 24.45 38.96
C VAL A 16 23.94 23.05 38.41
N CYS A 17 23.26 22.22 39.17
CA CYS A 17 22.78 20.90 38.71
C CYS A 17 21.59 21.18 37.75
N ALA A 18 21.84 21.24 36.44
CA ALA A 18 20.79 21.28 35.45
C ALA A 18 20.09 19.88 35.44
N PRO A 19 18.75 19.82 35.53
CA PRO A 19 18.07 18.56 35.35
C PRO A 19 18.34 18.06 33.94
N LEU A 20 18.89 16.84 33.78
CA LEU A 20 18.91 16.11 32.54
C LEU A 20 17.44 15.93 32.14
N ALA A 21 16.97 16.68 31.15
CA ALA A 21 15.70 16.40 30.52
C ALA A 21 15.80 14.97 29.96
N ALA A 22 15.04 14.04 30.57
CA ALA A 22 14.83 12.73 29.97
C ALA A 22 14.25 13.00 28.59
N ALA A 23 15.00 12.67 27.54
CA ALA A 23 14.47 12.65 26.20
C ALA A 23 13.34 11.60 26.25
N ASP A 24 12.09 12.04 26.13
CA ASP A 24 10.95 11.17 25.88
C ASP A 24 11.26 10.44 24.57
N HIS A 25 11.89 9.28 24.68
CA HIS A 25 11.98 8.33 23.60
C HIS A 25 10.63 7.64 23.55
N ASP A 26 9.69 8.21 22.77
CA ASP A 26 8.55 7.42 22.32
C ASP A 26 9.10 6.10 21.79
N PRO A 27 8.54 4.95 22.22
CA PRO A 27 8.99 3.66 21.71
C PRO A 27 8.95 3.69 20.19
N PRO A 28 9.96 3.15 19.51
CA PRO A 28 10.07 3.25 18.07
C PRO A 28 8.82 2.67 17.41
N ALA A 29 8.06 3.51 16.67
CA ALA A 29 6.86 3.09 15.97
C ALA A 29 7.20 2.03 14.93
N LEU A 30 6.39 0.98 14.85
CA LEU A 30 6.44 -0.03 13.80
C LEU A 30 6.18 0.65 12.44
N ARG A 31 7.08 0.47 11.49
CA ARG A 31 6.97 1.08 10.15
C ARG A 31 6.48 0.05 9.15
N VAL A 32 5.38 0.37 8.48
CA VAL A 32 4.73 -0.50 7.51
C VAL A 32 4.69 0.19 6.15
N PHE A 33 5.26 -0.46 5.13
CA PHE A 33 5.09 -0.06 3.73
C PHE A 33 4.05 -0.97 3.10
N ALA A 34 2.96 -0.40 2.60
CA ALA A 34 1.83 -1.14 2.07
C ALA A 34 1.31 -0.59 0.74
N ALA A 35 0.85 -1.49 -0.13
CA ALA A 35 0.22 -1.11 -1.38
C ALA A 35 -0.95 -0.14 -1.15
N ALA A 36 -1.10 0.87 -2.02
CA ALA A 36 -2.09 1.94 -1.89
C ALA A 36 -3.54 1.45 -1.75
N SER A 37 -3.89 0.31 -2.36
CA SER A 37 -5.22 -0.33 -2.22
C SER A 37 -5.54 -0.81 -0.81
N LEU A 38 -4.52 -0.92 0.06
CA LEU A 38 -4.67 -1.37 1.44
C LEU A 38 -4.97 -0.24 2.43
N THR A 39 -5.01 1.02 2.00
CA THR A 39 -5.16 2.18 2.89
C THR A 39 -6.29 1.99 3.89
N ASN A 40 -7.53 1.79 3.43
CA ASN A 40 -8.69 1.75 4.32
C ASN A 40 -8.68 0.55 5.29
N VAL A 41 -8.24 -0.62 4.83
CA VAL A 41 -8.19 -1.81 5.68
C VAL A 41 -7.08 -1.71 6.73
N LEU A 42 -5.91 -1.18 6.36
CA LEU A 42 -4.81 -1.03 7.31
C LEU A 42 -5.05 0.14 8.28
N ASP A 43 -5.68 1.23 7.86
CA ASP A 43 -6.06 2.31 8.80
C ASP A 43 -6.93 1.77 9.95
N GLU A 44 -7.88 0.88 9.63
CA GLU A 44 -8.70 0.25 10.65
C GLU A 44 -7.94 -0.79 11.49
N LEU A 45 -7.19 -1.68 10.83
CA LEU A 45 -6.47 -2.76 11.51
C LEU A 45 -5.31 -2.23 12.38
N THR A 46 -4.58 -1.22 11.91
CA THR A 46 -3.51 -0.58 12.70
C THR A 46 -4.09 0.12 13.93
N SER A 47 -5.20 0.86 13.79
CA SER A 47 -5.86 1.49 14.93
C SER A 47 -6.30 0.50 16.01
N ARG A 48 -6.78 -0.69 15.61
CA ARG A 48 -7.12 -1.76 16.56
C ARG A 48 -5.89 -2.36 17.21
N TRP A 49 -4.86 -2.63 16.41
CA TRP A 49 -3.58 -3.15 16.90
C TRP A 49 -2.94 -2.22 17.94
N GLU A 50 -2.84 -0.92 17.64
CA GLU A 50 -2.29 0.07 18.57
C GLU A 50 -3.01 0.08 19.91
N LYS A 51 -4.35 -0.02 19.90
CA LYS A 51 -5.17 -0.07 21.14
C LYS A 51 -4.95 -1.33 21.96
N SER A 52 -4.71 -2.47 21.31
CA SER A 52 -4.57 -3.76 21.99
C SER A 52 -3.14 -4.05 22.41
N SER A 53 -2.15 -3.65 21.61
CA SER A 53 -0.73 -3.95 21.85
C SER A 53 0.03 -2.82 22.56
N GLY A 54 -0.46 -1.58 22.47
CA GLY A 54 0.29 -0.39 22.90
C GLY A 54 1.42 0.01 21.95
N VAL A 55 1.59 -0.69 20.81
CA VAL A 55 2.66 -0.44 19.83
C VAL A 55 2.13 0.48 18.74
N SER A 56 2.74 1.66 18.58
CA SER A 56 2.38 2.60 17.52
C SER A 56 2.81 2.10 16.14
N VAL A 57 1.98 2.33 15.12
CA VAL A 57 2.22 1.91 13.73
C VAL A 57 2.20 3.11 12.80
N LYS A 58 3.27 3.28 12.02
CA LYS A 58 3.35 4.30 10.95
C LYS A 58 3.30 3.62 9.59
N THR A 59 2.20 3.81 8.87
CA THR A 59 2.00 3.22 7.54
C THR A 59 2.29 4.23 6.44
N SER A 60 3.02 3.80 5.41
CA SER A 60 3.23 4.54 4.17
C SER A 60 2.60 3.77 3.02
N PHE A 61 1.75 4.46 2.25
CA PHE A 61 1.00 3.87 1.14
C PHE A 61 1.49 4.41 -0.20
N ALA A 62 1.87 3.51 -1.11
CA ALA A 62 2.22 3.81 -2.50
C ALA A 62 2.07 2.57 -3.38
N ALA A 63 2.46 2.64 -4.67
CA ALA A 63 2.60 1.43 -5.45
C ALA A 63 3.66 0.50 -4.86
N SER A 64 3.44 -0.81 -4.91
CA SER A 64 4.38 -1.81 -4.41
C SER A 64 5.77 -1.67 -5.02
N SER A 65 5.85 -1.27 -6.31
CA SER A 65 7.08 -0.99 -7.02
C SER A 65 7.90 0.15 -6.39
N VAL A 66 7.24 1.23 -6.03
CA VAL A 66 7.87 2.41 -5.40
C VAL A 66 8.40 2.02 -4.02
N LEU A 67 7.56 1.36 -3.21
CA LEU A 67 7.93 0.93 -1.86
C LEU A 67 9.07 -0.08 -1.86
N ALA A 68 9.05 -1.06 -2.78
CA ALA A 68 10.12 -2.03 -2.91
C ALA A 68 11.47 -1.37 -3.26
N ARG A 69 11.46 -0.40 -4.16
CA ARG A 69 12.68 0.37 -4.50
C ARG A 69 13.15 1.26 -3.35
N GLN A 70 12.23 1.82 -2.56
CA GLN A 70 12.60 2.56 -1.34
C GLN A 70 13.27 1.66 -0.31
N ILE A 71 12.78 0.41 -0.14
CA ILE A 71 13.42 -0.58 0.74
C ILE A 71 14.83 -0.90 0.25
N GLU A 72 14.98 -1.18 -1.04
CA GLU A 72 16.30 -1.45 -1.66
C GLU A 72 17.27 -0.27 -1.47
N ALA A 73 16.78 0.97 -1.54
CA ALA A 73 17.58 2.17 -1.31
C ALA A 73 17.87 2.47 0.17
N GLY A 74 17.56 1.55 1.09
CA GLY A 74 17.86 1.68 2.52
C GLY A 74 16.76 2.36 3.34
N GLY A 75 15.55 2.48 2.81
CA GLY A 75 14.38 2.96 3.57
C GLY A 75 14.11 2.06 4.77
N ARG A 76 14.01 2.66 5.96
CA ARG A 76 13.73 1.92 7.20
C ARG A 76 12.27 1.53 7.25
N VAL A 77 12.02 0.22 7.28
CA VAL A 77 10.69 -0.39 7.34
C VAL A 77 10.77 -1.75 8.03
N ASP A 78 9.74 -2.13 8.74
CA ASP A 78 9.67 -3.39 9.47
C ASP A 78 8.81 -4.42 8.75
N VAL A 79 7.70 -3.97 8.12
CA VAL A 79 6.76 -4.82 7.39
C VAL A 79 6.51 -4.25 5.99
N PHE A 80 6.59 -5.11 4.97
CA PHE A 80 6.21 -4.78 3.60
C PHE A 80 5.01 -5.63 3.17
N ILE A 81 4.00 -4.98 2.56
CA ILE A 81 2.80 -5.64 2.02
C ILE A 81 2.59 -5.20 0.59
N SER A 82 2.82 -6.12 -0.34
CA SER A 82 2.69 -5.88 -1.78
C SER A 82 1.28 -6.20 -2.29
N ALA A 83 0.89 -5.64 -3.44
CA ALA A 83 -0.33 -6.00 -4.17
C ALA A 83 -0.06 -7.03 -5.30
N ASP A 84 1.13 -7.57 -5.38
CA ASP A 84 1.51 -8.69 -6.25
C ASP A 84 2.66 -9.50 -5.64
N GLN A 85 2.87 -10.70 -6.19
CA GLN A 85 3.98 -11.56 -5.78
C GLN A 85 5.32 -11.03 -6.30
N GLU A 86 5.34 -10.40 -7.47
CA GLU A 86 6.57 -10.04 -8.17
C GLU A 86 7.43 -9.02 -7.39
N TRP A 87 6.81 -8.01 -6.78
CA TRP A 87 7.56 -7.05 -5.95
C TRP A 87 8.00 -7.62 -4.61
N MET A 88 7.27 -8.60 -4.08
CA MET A 88 7.74 -9.38 -2.92
C MET A 88 8.91 -10.29 -3.31
N ASP A 89 8.82 -10.97 -4.46
CA ASP A 89 9.91 -11.79 -5.02
C ASP A 89 11.15 -10.95 -5.33
N TYR A 90 10.97 -9.74 -5.85
CA TYR A 90 12.03 -8.79 -6.11
C TYR A 90 12.88 -8.51 -4.86
N LEU A 91 12.22 -8.21 -3.73
CA LEU A 91 12.91 -7.97 -2.46
C LEU A 91 13.48 -9.26 -1.86
N GLN A 92 12.76 -10.36 -1.99
CA GLN A 92 13.21 -11.66 -1.48
C GLN A 92 14.46 -12.16 -2.19
N ALA A 93 14.56 -11.99 -3.52
CA ALA A 93 15.72 -12.35 -4.31
C ALA A 93 16.96 -11.52 -3.95
N ARG A 94 16.75 -10.31 -3.42
CA ARG A 94 17.81 -9.38 -2.94
C ARG A 94 18.08 -9.50 -1.45
N ASP A 95 17.50 -10.51 -0.82
CA ASP A 95 17.73 -10.84 0.58
C ASP A 95 17.24 -9.79 1.60
N PHE A 96 16.28 -8.93 1.22
CA PHE A 96 15.65 -7.96 2.13
C PHE A 96 14.56 -8.59 3.00
N VAL A 97 13.89 -9.65 2.54
CA VAL A 97 12.73 -10.25 3.19
C VAL A 97 13.15 -11.33 4.18
N ASN A 98 12.53 -11.34 5.35
CA ASN A 98 12.58 -12.47 6.27
C ASN A 98 11.64 -13.58 5.75
N LYS A 99 12.18 -14.48 4.93
CA LYS A 99 11.43 -15.52 4.19
C LYS A 99 10.43 -16.34 5.03
N PRO A 100 10.77 -16.80 6.25
CA PRO A 100 9.84 -17.54 7.09
C PRO A 100 8.56 -16.79 7.47
N THR A 101 8.56 -15.46 7.41
CA THR A 101 7.41 -14.63 7.75
C THR A 101 6.49 -14.35 6.58
N ARG A 102 6.95 -14.60 5.33
CA ARG A 102 6.16 -14.34 4.12
C ARG A 102 4.90 -15.17 4.08
N ARG A 103 3.76 -14.50 3.87
CA ARG A 103 2.45 -15.12 3.71
C ARG A 103 1.51 -14.26 2.88
N ASN A 104 0.50 -14.86 2.25
CA ASN A 104 -0.57 -14.12 1.60
C ASN A 104 -1.60 -13.69 2.65
N LEU A 105 -1.91 -12.39 2.71
CA LEU A 105 -2.86 -11.81 3.66
C LEU A 105 -4.28 -11.77 3.11
N ALA A 106 -4.42 -11.49 1.82
CA ALA A 106 -5.71 -11.32 1.15
C ALA A 106 -5.60 -11.58 -0.36
N GLY A 107 -6.75 -11.66 -1.02
CA GLY A 107 -6.92 -11.61 -2.47
C GLY A 107 -7.82 -10.45 -2.90
N ASN A 108 -7.96 -10.25 -4.23
CA ASN A 108 -8.82 -9.21 -4.79
C ASN A 108 -9.35 -9.62 -6.18
N ARG A 109 -10.21 -8.77 -6.77
CA ARG A 109 -10.66 -8.88 -8.16
C ARG A 109 -10.31 -7.62 -8.94
N LEU A 110 -10.09 -7.77 -10.23
CA LEU A 110 -9.90 -6.67 -11.17
C LEU A 110 -11.25 -6.25 -11.74
N VAL A 111 -11.53 -4.94 -11.75
CA VAL A 111 -12.79 -4.39 -12.24
C VAL A 111 -12.55 -3.23 -13.20
N LEU A 112 -13.46 -3.10 -14.19
CA LEU A 112 -13.61 -1.92 -15.03
C LEU A 112 -14.56 -0.97 -14.32
N ILE A 113 -14.16 0.28 -14.14
CA ILE A 113 -14.96 1.33 -13.50
C ILE A 113 -15.24 2.48 -14.44
N ALA A 114 -16.33 3.20 -14.19
CA ALA A 114 -16.71 4.45 -14.82
C ALA A 114 -17.13 5.47 -13.76
N PRO A 115 -17.25 6.79 -14.07
CA PRO A 115 -17.93 7.74 -13.20
C PRO A 115 -19.33 7.26 -12.82
N ALA A 116 -19.78 7.58 -11.61
CA ALA A 116 -21.03 7.06 -11.07
C ALA A 116 -22.26 7.42 -11.93
N ASP A 117 -22.24 8.59 -12.58
CA ASP A 117 -23.28 9.09 -13.49
C ASP A 117 -23.16 8.62 -14.95
N SER A 118 -22.08 7.89 -15.25
CA SER A 118 -21.82 7.35 -16.59
C SER A 118 -22.85 6.29 -16.98
N ARG A 119 -23.27 6.31 -18.25
CA ARG A 119 -24.17 5.32 -18.84
C ARG A 119 -23.44 4.27 -19.70
N ILE A 120 -22.10 4.24 -19.62
CA ILE A 120 -21.31 3.24 -20.36
C ILE A 120 -21.62 1.85 -19.80
N GLU A 121 -22.10 0.97 -20.66
CA GLU A 121 -22.32 -0.44 -20.39
C GLU A 121 -21.39 -1.26 -21.27
N LEU A 122 -20.58 -2.10 -20.67
CA LEU A 122 -19.69 -3.03 -21.34
C LEU A 122 -19.73 -4.37 -20.63
N ARG A 123 -19.76 -5.44 -21.38
CA ARG A 123 -19.57 -6.78 -20.88
C ARG A 123 -18.17 -7.26 -21.26
N ILE A 124 -17.37 -7.59 -20.28
CA ILE A 124 -16.00 -8.07 -20.49
C ILE A 124 -16.03 -9.50 -21.00
N ALA A 125 -15.59 -9.68 -22.24
CA ALA A 125 -15.47 -10.95 -22.94
C ALA A 125 -14.31 -10.85 -23.95
N PRO A 126 -13.82 -11.95 -24.53
CA PRO A 126 -12.83 -11.88 -25.60
C PRO A 126 -13.27 -10.94 -26.73
N GLY A 127 -12.41 -9.99 -27.10
CA GLY A 127 -12.68 -9.02 -28.17
C GLY A 127 -13.73 -7.94 -27.82
N PHE A 128 -14.07 -7.70 -26.55
CA PHE A 128 -15.05 -6.66 -26.19
C PHE A 128 -14.61 -5.27 -26.65
N ASP A 129 -15.56 -4.44 -27.07
CA ASP A 129 -15.32 -3.13 -27.70
C ASP A 129 -14.91 -2.05 -26.69
N LEU A 130 -13.74 -2.24 -26.05
CA LEU A 130 -13.16 -1.26 -25.13
C LEU A 130 -12.75 0.02 -25.88
N ALA A 131 -12.17 -0.12 -27.06
CA ALA A 131 -11.71 1.01 -27.86
C ALA A 131 -12.85 1.91 -28.31
N GLY A 132 -13.97 1.33 -28.76
CA GLY A 132 -15.19 2.04 -29.11
C GLY A 132 -15.83 2.75 -27.92
N ALA A 133 -15.90 2.09 -26.76
CA ALA A 133 -16.41 2.70 -25.53
C ALA A 133 -15.57 3.89 -25.02
N LEU A 134 -14.25 3.87 -25.27
CA LEU A 134 -13.37 5.00 -24.98
C LEU A 134 -13.55 6.15 -25.98
N GLY A 135 -14.03 5.92 -27.19
CA GLY A 135 -14.06 6.90 -28.28
C GLY A 135 -12.66 7.44 -28.57
N THR A 136 -12.43 8.74 -28.40
CA THR A 136 -11.10 9.37 -28.53
C THR A 136 -10.37 9.55 -27.20
N ARG A 137 -10.99 9.13 -26.08
CA ARG A 137 -10.49 9.34 -24.72
C ARG A 137 -9.56 8.19 -24.29
N ARG A 138 -9.02 8.30 -23.07
CA ARG A 138 -8.04 7.38 -22.50
C ARG A 138 -8.66 6.53 -21.40
N LEU A 139 -8.01 5.41 -21.10
CA LEU A 139 -8.30 4.49 -19.99
C LEU A 139 -7.30 4.75 -18.85
N ALA A 140 -7.75 4.92 -17.61
CA ALA A 140 -6.86 5.03 -16.47
C ALA A 140 -6.59 3.66 -15.84
N THR A 141 -5.32 3.38 -15.55
CA THR A 141 -4.88 2.28 -14.70
C THR A 141 -3.49 2.60 -14.15
N GLY A 142 -2.95 1.78 -13.25
CA GLY A 142 -1.54 1.91 -12.88
C GLY A 142 -0.62 1.70 -14.08
N ASP A 143 0.62 2.19 -13.99
CA ASP A 143 1.60 1.95 -15.05
C ASP A 143 1.75 0.44 -15.31
N PRO A 144 1.50 -0.05 -16.55
CA PRO A 144 1.46 -1.49 -16.85
C PRO A 144 2.83 -2.18 -16.80
N ASP A 145 3.91 -1.41 -16.75
CA ASP A 145 5.27 -1.98 -16.68
C ASP A 145 5.74 -2.17 -15.23
N THR A 146 5.21 -1.38 -14.29
CA THR A 146 5.73 -1.35 -12.92
C THR A 146 4.68 -1.48 -11.82
N VAL A 147 3.48 -0.91 -11.99
CA VAL A 147 2.45 -0.87 -10.94
C VAL A 147 1.61 -2.14 -10.97
N PRO A 148 1.37 -2.83 -9.83
CA PRO A 148 0.66 -4.11 -9.78
C PRO A 148 -0.67 -4.11 -10.54
N VAL A 149 -1.58 -3.16 -10.28
CA VAL A 149 -2.88 -3.11 -10.97
C VAL A 149 -2.73 -2.94 -12.49
N GLY A 150 -1.74 -2.16 -12.94
CA GLY A 150 -1.46 -1.98 -14.36
C GLY A 150 -0.95 -3.26 -15.02
N ARG A 151 -0.12 -4.04 -14.32
CA ARG A 151 0.38 -5.35 -14.79
C ARG A 151 -0.75 -6.36 -14.91
N TYR A 152 -1.65 -6.42 -13.92
CA TYR A 152 -2.85 -7.26 -14.00
C TYR A 152 -3.77 -6.81 -15.13
N ALA A 153 -3.99 -5.49 -15.28
CA ALA A 153 -4.78 -4.93 -16.38
C ALA A 153 -4.20 -5.32 -17.75
N ARG A 154 -2.88 -5.15 -17.94
CA ARG A 154 -2.20 -5.57 -19.18
C ARG A 154 -2.38 -7.06 -19.45
N SER A 155 -2.17 -7.92 -18.45
CA SER A 155 -2.37 -9.37 -18.61
C SER A 155 -3.79 -9.70 -19.03
N ALA A 156 -4.79 -9.09 -18.38
CA ALA A 156 -6.20 -9.31 -18.69
C ALA A 156 -6.56 -8.84 -20.11
N LEU A 157 -6.13 -7.65 -20.50
CA LEU A 157 -6.42 -7.08 -21.80
C LEU A 157 -5.71 -7.81 -22.95
N LEU A 158 -4.49 -8.33 -22.73
CA LEU A 158 -3.79 -9.22 -23.66
C LEU A 158 -4.56 -10.54 -23.82
N SER A 159 -4.95 -11.16 -22.71
CA SER A 159 -5.73 -12.42 -22.73
C SER A 159 -7.07 -12.28 -23.43
N LEU A 160 -7.70 -11.10 -23.35
CA LEU A 160 -8.96 -10.77 -24.01
C LEU A 160 -8.80 -10.27 -25.44
N GLY A 161 -7.57 -10.09 -25.95
CA GLY A 161 -7.27 -9.67 -27.31
C GLY A 161 -7.57 -8.20 -27.62
N VAL A 162 -7.62 -7.32 -26.60
CA VAL A 162 -7.97 -5.90 -26.79
C VAL A 162 -6.83 -4.95 -26.39
N TRP A 163 -5.67 -5.47 -26.00
CA TRP A 163 -4.53 -4.67 -25.54
C TRP A 163 -3.96 -3.75 -26.63
N ASP A 164 -3.76 -4.27 -27.84
CA ASP A 164 -3.07 -3.55 -28.91
C ASP A 164 -3.83 -2.29 -29.36
N GLU A 165 -5.15 -2.27 -29.21
CA GLU A 165 -6.00 -1.13 -29.56
C GLU A 165 -5.94 0.00 -28.54
N ILE A 166 -5.51 -0.28 -27.30
CA ILE A 166 -5.60 0.72 -26.21
C ILE A 166 -4.27 1.02 -25.51
N GLN A 167 -3.18 0.28 -25.76
CA GLN A 167 -1.93 0.42 -25.04
C GLN A 167 -1.34 1.85 -25.09
N ASP A 168 -1.52 2.57 -26.21
CA ASP A 168 -1.07 3.96 -26.38
C ASP A 168 -2.10 4.99 -25.87
N ARG A 169 -3.23 4.50 -25.38
CA ARG A 169 -4.35 5.32 -24.89
C ARG A 169 -4.53 5.23 -23.38
N LEU A 170 -3.46 4.92 -22.65
CA LEU A 170 -3.49 4.83 -21.20
C LEU A 170 -3.17 6.16 -20.52
N VAL A 171 -3.86 6.46 -19.44
CA VAL A 171 -3.37 7.30 -18.35
C VAL A 171 -2.68 6.38 -17.35
N ARG A 172 -1.36 6.40 -17.36
CA ARG A 172 -0.50 5.56 -16.51
C ARG A 172 -0.35 6.23 -15.15
N ALA A 173 -1.14 5.79 -14.19
CA ALA A 173 -1.12 6.35 -12.84
C ALA A 173 0.00 5.75 -11.97
N ASP A 174 0.47 6.53 -11.02
CA ASP A 174 1.53 6.10 -10.09
C ASP A 174 1.10 4.96 -9.17
N ASN A 175 -0.20 4.81 -8.90
CA ASN A 175 -0.80 3.72 -8.13
C ASN A 175 -2.30 3.60 -8.44
N VAL A 176 -2.95 2.56 -7.90
CA VAL A 176 -4.37 2.26 -8.16
C VAL A 176 -5.32 3.36 -7.67
N ARG A 177 -5.02 4.01 -6.54
CA ARG A 177 -5.86 5.10 -6.01
C ARG A 177 -5.80 6.33 -6.89
N SER A 178 -4.63 6.67 -7.43
CA SER A 178 -4.48 7.72 -8.43
C SER A 178 -5.24 7.38 -9.72
N ALA A 179 -5.21 6.12 -10.19
CA ALA A 179 -5.99 5.68 -11.34
C ALA A 179 -7.50 5.85 -11.12
N MET A 180 -8.02 5.44 -9.96
CA MET A 180 -9.41 5.63 -9.58
C MET A 180 -9.81 7.11 -9.56
N MET A 181 -8.95 7.98 -9.03
CA MET A 181 -9.22 9.42 -8.94
C MET A 181 -9.42 10.09 -10.29
N PHE A 182 -8.71 9.67 -11.36
CA PHE A 182 -8.96 10.17 -12.72
C PHE A 182 -10.39 9.88 -13.19
N VAL A 183 -10.90 8.68 -12.85
CA VAL A 183 -12.29 8.30 -13.16
C VAL A 183 -13.28 9.06 -12.28
N ALA A 184 -13.04 9.13 -10.97
CA ALA A 184 -13.92 9.80 -10.01
C ALA A 184 -14.10 11.31 -10.32
N ARG A 185 -13.11 11.93 -10.95
CA ARG A 185 -13.15 13.34 -11.39
C ARG A 185 -13.70 13.51 -12.82
N GLY A 186 -14.07 12.44 -13.52
CA GLY A 186 -14.54 12.49 -14.92
C GLY A 186 -13.46 12.87 -15.93
N GLU A 187 -12.18 12.86 -15.53
CA GLU A 187 -11.06 13.17 -16.42
C GLU A 187 -10.87 12.10 -17.51
N VAL A 188 -11.24 10.85 -17.18
CA VAL A 188 -11.32 9.72 -18.11
C VAL A 188 -12.67 9.00 -17.98
N PRO A 189 -13.19 8.38 -19.05
CA PRO A 189 -14.48 7.70 -19.03
C PRO A 189 -14.45 6.34 -18.33
N LEU A 190 -13.31 5.67 -18.34
CA LEU A 190 -13.13 4.33 -17.81
C LEU A 190 -11.77 4.18 -17.11
N GLY A 191 -11.71 3.26 -16.15
CA GLY A 191 -10.47 2.86 -15.48
C GLY A 191 -10.50 1.41 -15.08
N ILE A 192 -9.31 0.82 -14.87
CA ILE A 192 -9.16 -0.53 -14.35
C ILE A 192 -8.48 -0.43 -12.97
N VAL A 193 -9.17 -0.92 -11.96
CA VAL A 193 -8.77 -0.88 -10.53
C VAL A 193 -9.15 -2.20 -9.86
N TYR A 194 -8.92 -2.31 -8.55
CA TYR A 194 -9.44 -3.46 -7.81
C TYR A 194 -10.86 -3.19 -7.28
N THR A 195 -11.62 -4.25 -7.02
CA THR A 195 -12.97 -4.15 -6.45
C THR A 195 -12.97 -3.32 -5.15
N THR A 196 -11.99 -3.55 -4.29
CA THR A 196 -11.86 -2.82 -3.02
C THR A 196 -11.67 -1.32 -3.17
N ASP A 197 -10.99 -0.87 -4.25
CA ASP A 197 -10.85 0.55 -4.54
C ASP A 197 -12.17 1.16 -5.00
N ALA A 198 -12.92 0.45 -5.86
CA ALA A 198 -14.23 0.92 -6.33
C ALA A 198 -15.27 1.04 -5.20
N LEU A 199 -15.15 0.24 -4.14
CA LEU A 199 -16.09 0.25 -3.00
C LEU A 199 -15.91 1.46 -2.07
N VAL A 200 -14.76 2.14 -2.10
CA VAL A 200 -14.48 3.24 -1.15
C VAL A 200 -14.79 4.63 -1.69
N ASP A 201 -15.15 4.77 -2.96
CA ASP A 201 -15.51 6.05 -3.55
C ASP A 201 -16.83 5.97 -4.33
N SER A 202 -17.87 6.61 -3.81
CA SER A 202 -19.19 6.65 -4.44
C SER A 202 -19.26 7.43 -5.75
N LYS A 203 -18.19 8.12 -6.14
CA LYS A 203 -18.10 8.83 -7.43
C LYS A 203 -17.77 7.91 -8.60
N VAL A 204 -17.47 6.65 -8.33
CA VAL A 204 -17.26 5.64 -9.34
C VAL A 204 -18.25 4.49 -9.20
N ARG A 205 -18.53 3.80 -10.29
CA ARG A 205 -19.28 2.55 -10.32
C ARG A 205 -18.52 1.46 -11.05
N VAL A 206 -18.72 0.22 -10.66
CA VAL A 206 -18.23 -0.93 -11.40
C VAL A 206 -19.09 -1.09 -12.66
N VAL A 207 -18.44 -1.17 -13.81
CA VAL A 207 -19.06 -1.50 -15.11
C VAL A 207 -19.15 -3.01 -15.25
N ASP A 208 -18.00 -3.70 -15.07
CA ASP A 208 -17.93 -5.17 -15.08
C ASP A 208 -16.66 -5.66 -14.38
N THR A 209 -16.61 -6.95 -14.09
CA THR A 209 -15.48 -7.63 -13.44
C THR A 209 -14.71 -8.48 -14.43
N PHE A 210 -13.40 -8.38 -14.45
CA PHE A 210 -12.55 -9.21 -15.30
C PHE A 210 -12.61 -10.68 -14.86
N PRO A 211 -12.74 -11.62 -15.81
CA PRO A 211 -12.68 -13.05 -15.50
C PRO A 211 -11.34 -13.44 -14.88
N GLU A 212 -11.37 -14.23 -13.80
CA GLU A 212 -10.16 -14.59 -13.03
C GLU A 212 -9.09 -15.34 -13.85
N ASN A 213 -9.48 -16.00 -14.95
CA ASN A 213 -8.57 -16.72 -15.85
C ASN A 213 -7.86 -15.80 -16.86
N THR A 214 -8.14 -14.49 -16.88
CA THR A 214 -7.51 -13.53 -17.81
C THR A 214 -6.23 -12.91 -17.25
N HIS A 215 -5.95 -13.08 -15.98
CA HIS A 215 -4.77 -12.55 -15.31
C HIS A 215 -4.32 -13.48 -14.18
N PRO A 216 -3.06 -13.38 -13.70
CA PRO A 216 -2.64 -14.11 -12.50
C PRO A 216 -3.51 -13.76 -11.29
N PRO A 217 -3.67 -14.68 -10.31
CA PRO A 217 -4.42 -14.40 -9.09
C PRO A 217 -3.88 -13.15 -8.38
N ILE A 218 -4.78 -12.21 -8.07
CA ILE A 218 -4.42 -11.01 -7.30
C ILE A 218 -4.27 -11.40 -5.84
N THR A 219 -3.07 -11.23 -5.30
CA THR A 219 -2.74 -11.57 -3.91
C THR A 219 -1.95 -10.45 -3.25
N TYR A 220 -2.10 -10.35 -1.93
CA TYR A 220 -1.36 -9.40 -1.11
C TYR A 220 -0.38 -10.15 -0.20
N PRO A 221 0.83 -10.47 -0.69
CA PRO A 221 1.87 -11.02 0.15
C PRO A 221 2.38 -9.97 1.14
N GLY A 222 2.49 -10.37 2.41
CA GLY A 222 3.12 -9.60 3.47
C GLY A 222 4.33 -10.34 4.03
N ALA A 223 5.35 -9.61 4.43
CA ALA A 223 6.53 -10.16 5.09
C ALA A 223 7.20 -9.10 5.99
N THR A 224 7.93 -9.54 7.01
CA THR A 224 8.84 -8.65 7.73
C THR A 224 10.13 -8.47 6.92
N ILE A 225 10.73 -7.29 7.05
CA ILE A 225 12.03 -6.97 6.46
C ILE A 225 13.13 -7.44 7.42
N LYS A 226 14.27 -7.87 6.90
CA LYS A 226 15.40 -8.33 7.71
C LYS A 226 15.84 -7.26 8.71
N GLY A 227 16.06 -7.68 9.95
CA GLY A 227 16.39 -6.80 11.06
C GLY A 227 15.18 -6.23 11.82
N ALA A 228 13.95 -6.48 11.35
CA ALA A 228 12.74 -6.10 12.08
C ALA A 228 12.61 -6.87 13.40
N GLN A 229 12.06 -6.20 14.40
CA GLN A 229 11.89 -6.74 15.76
C GLN A 229 10.66 -7.68 15.89
N GLY A 230 10.48 -8.29 17.06
CA GLY A 230 9.38 -9.25 17.31
C GLY A 230 7.99 -8.67 17.12
N GLU A 231 7.78 -7.38 17.39
CA GLU A 231 6.52 -6.66 17.16
C GLU A 231 6.08 -6.67 15.70
N ALA A 232 7.03 -6.65 14.77
CA ALA A 232 6.73 -6.74 13.34
C ALA A 232 6.16 -8.11 12.95
N ILE A 233 6.68 -9.19 13.55
CA ILE A 233 6.16 -10.54 13.34
C ILE A 233 4.78 -10.65 13.98
N ALA A 234 4.61 -10.19 15.22
CA ALA A 234 3.32 -10.21 15.90
C ALA A 234 2.24 -9.40 15.15
N PHE A 235 2.60 -8.24 14.61
CA PHE A 235 1.68 -7.46 13.77
C PHE A 235 1.29 -8.21 12.49
N LEU A 236 2.25 -8.84 11.81
CA LEU A 236 1.97 -9.62 10.61
C LEU A 236 1.11 -10.86 10.93
N ASP A 237 1.31 -11.49 12.09
CA ASP A 237 0.48 -12.59 12.61
C ASP A 237 -0.95 -12.10 12.87
N TYR A 238 -1.12 -10.93 13.50
CA TYR A 238 -2.42 -10.29 13.69
C TYR A 238 -3.13 -10.04 12.36
N LEU A 239 -2.43 -9.45 11.36
CA LEU A 239 -3.03 -9.18 10.04
C LEU A 239 -3.51 -10.45 9.31
N SER A 240 -2.88 -11.59 9.56
CA SER A 240 -3.25 -12.90 8.99
C SER A 240 -4.19 -13.72 9.87
N GLY A 241 -4.44 -13.25 11.10
CA GLY A 241 -5.24 -13.93 12.11
C GLY A 241 -6.76 -13.78 11.91
N SER A 242 -7.51 -14.51 12.75
CA SER A 242 -8.98 -14.48 12.73
C SER A 242 -9.55 -13.11 13.04
N GLU A 243 -8.92 -12.33 13.92
CA GLU A 243 -9.38 -10.99 14.33
C GLU A 243 -9.38 -9.98 13.17
N ALA A 244 -8.43 -10.09 12.24
CA ALA A 244 -8.36 -9.23 11.07
C ALA A 244 -9.30 -9.69 9.93
N ARG A 245 -9.64 -10.98 9.89
CA ARG A 245 -10.37 -11.61 8.77
C ARG A 245 -11.69 -10.94 8.44
N ASP A 246 -12.49 -10.62 9.46
CA ASP A 246 -13.80 -9.98 9.26
C ASP A 246 -13.64 -8.57 8.66
N THR A 247 -12.59 -7.85 9.03
CA THR A 247 -12.28 -6.53 8.46
C THR A 247 -11.88 -6.66 6.99
N TRP A 248 -10.99 -7.60 6.65
CA TRP A 248 -10.64 -7.88 5.27
C TRP A 248 -11.88 -8.17 4.42
N LYS A 249 -12.72 -9.10 4.86
CA LYS A 249 -13.93 -9.51 4.16
C LYS A 249 -14.95 -8.37 4.01
N ARG A 250 -15.21 -7.62 5.07
CA ARG A 250 -16.15 -6.50 5.07
C ARG A 250 -15.74 -5.40 4.11
N LEU A 251 -14.45 -5.16 3.94
CA LEU A 251 -13.91 -4.19 3.00
C LEU A 251 -13.70 -4.75 1.58
N GLY A 252 -14.26 -5.93 1.28
CA GLY A 252 -14.33 -6.50 -0.07
C GLY A 252 -13.12 -7.33 -0.50
N PHE A 253 -12.15 -7.56 0.37
CA PHE A 253 -11.04 -8.44 0.08
C PHE A 253 -11.48 -9.91 0.09
N LEU A 254 -10.81 -10.71 -0.72
CA LEU A 254 -11.01 -12.16 -0.78
C LEU A 254 -10.07 -12.88 0.20
N GLU A 255 -10.47 -14.08 0.59
CA GLU A 255 -9.57 -15.00 1.28
C GLU A 255 -8.30 -15.22 0.44
N PRO A 256 -7.12 -15.30 1.08
CA PRO A 256 -5.88 -15.52 0.35
C PRO A 256 -5.90 -16.89 -0.34
N LYS A 257 -5.62 -16.92 -1.65
CA LYS A 257 -5.38 -18.19 -2.35
C LYS A 257 -4.06 -18.79 -1.84
N ARG A 258 -4.07 -20.06 -1.51
CA ARG A 258 -2.92 -20.85 -1.05
C ARG A 258 -1.91 -21.06 -2.16
#